data_264db529be97c7c448be09e2800a27d7
#
_entry.id   264db529be97c7c448be09e2800a27d7
#
_cell.length_a   1.000
_cell.length_b   1.000
_cell.length_c   1.000
_cell.angle_alpha   90.00
_cell.angle_beta   90.00
_cell.angle_gamma   90.00
#
_symmetry.space_group_name_H-M   'P 1'
#
loop_
_entity.id
_entity.type
_entity.pdbx_description
1 polymer ?
#
loop_
_entity_poly.entity_id
_entity_poly.type
_entity_poly.pdbx_seq_one_letter_code
_entity_poly.pdbx_strand_id
1 'polypeptide(L)'
;VAEYCDALEENFKQHSIDSYKRNINNPTKLTEGYKSYYQEQLEKIENGTANLYKFDYKVGKKFIKVFNLQFDTFRDRNEYVEGSVTAFIDKNTGEVYKPASWRAPAKHVRFDMRIIKDREFLHNWKNVSWTGGHLYMR
;
A
#
# COMPACT_ATOMS: atom_id res chain seq x y z
N VAL A 1 0.53 10.73 -9.39
CA VAL A 1 -0.06 9.43 -9.04
C VAL A 1 1.02 8.38 -8.82
N ALA A 2 2.05 8.34 -9.66
CA ALA A 2 3.17 7.41 -9.49
C ALA A 2 3.86 7.62 -8.13
N GLU A 3 4.07 8.85 -7.72
CA GLU A 3 4.66 9.18 -6.42
C GLU A 3 3.77 8.76 -5.26
N TYR A 4 2.46 8.82 -5.42
CA TYR A 4 1.51 8.31 -4.43
C TYR A 4 1.64 6.78 -4.31
N CYS A 5 1.73 6.07 -5.43
CA CYS A 5 1.96 4.63 -5.43
C CYS A 5 3.29 4.28 -4.74
N ASP A 6 4.35 5.02 -5.01
CA ASP A 6 5.65 4.83 -4.34
C ASP A 6 5.55 5.04 -2.83
N ALA A 7 4.80 6.05 -2.40
CA ALA A 7 4.57 6.31 -0.97
C ALA A 7 3.82 5.15 -0.30
N LEU A 8 2.81 4.60 -0.97
CA LEU A 8 2.06 3.44 -0.46
C LEU A 8 2.95 2.20 -0.36
N GLU A 9 3.79 1.95 -1.35
CA GLU A 9 4.75 0.83 -1.32
C GLU A 9 5.74 0.97 -0.17
N GLU A 10 6.29 2.16 0.03
CA GLU A 10 7.22 2.41 1.13
C GLU A 10 6.54 2.28 2.48
N ASN A 11 5.29 2.75 2.61
CA ASN A 11 4.51 2.58 3.83
C ASN A 11 4.31 1.10 4.16
N PHE A 12 3.94 0.29 3.18
CA PHE A 12 3.78 -1.15 3.36
C PHE A 12 5.10 -1.79 3.81
N LYS A 13 6.20 -1.45 3.16
CA LYS A 13 7.54 -1.96 3.49
C LYS A 13 7.93 -1.64 4.93
N GLN A 14 7.80 -0.37 5.33
CA GLN A 14 8.14 0.05 6.69
C GLN A 14 7.24 -0.59 7.73
N HIS A 15 5.95 -0.72 7.44
CA HIS A 15 5.01 -1.40 8.32
C HIS A 15 5.41 -2.88 8.51
N SER A 16 5.81 -3.55 7.45
CA SER A 16 6.27 -4.94 7.49
C SER A 16 7.55 -5.08 8.32
N ILE A 17 8.53 -4.19 8.12
CA ILE A 17 9.78 -4.16 8.91
C ILE A 17 9.46 -4.00 10.40
N ASP A 18 8.64 -3.02 10.75
CA ASP A 18 8.28 -2.75 12.14
C ASP A 18 7.54 -3.92 12.79
N SER A 19 6.65 -4.57 12.04
CA SER A 19 5.92 -5.74 12.50
C SER A 19 6.85 -6.91 12.81
N TYR A 20 7.79 -7.22 11.91
CA TYR A 20 8.76 -8.29 12.12
C TYR A 20 9.69 -8.01 13.31
N LYS A 21 10.16 -6.78 13.45
CA LYS A 21 11.01 -6.37 14.59
C LYS A 21 10.28 -6.50 15.91
N ARG A 22 9.01 -6.09 15.98
CA ARG A 22 8.20 -6.24 17.20
C ARG A 22 8.03 -7.71 17.57
N ASN A 23 7.80 -8.57 16.61
CA ASN A 23 7.64 -10.00 16.85
C ASN A 23 8.94 -10.64 17.32
N ILE A 24 10.10 -10.25 16.77
CA ILE A 24 11.41 -10.73 17.21
C ILE A 24 11.68 -10.34 18.67
N ASN A 25 11.29 -9.12 19.08
CA ASN A 25 11.56 -8.57 20.39
C ASN A 25 10.48 -8.93 21.44
N ASN A 26 9.45 -9.69 21.08
CA ASN A 26 8.38 -10.06 21.98
C ASN A 26 8.76 -11.32 22.79
N PRO A 27 8.99 -11.19 24.12
CA PRO A 27 9.48 -12.33 24.93
C PRO A 27 8.43 -13.39 25.20
N THR A 28 7.15 -13.14 24.94
CA THR A 28 6.06 -14.05 25.32
C THR A 28 5.61 -15.00 24.23
N LYS A 29 6.00 -14.77 22.98
CA LYS A 29 5.49 -15.52 21.82
C LYS A 29 6.51 -16.35 21.07
N LEU A 30 7.80 -16.36 21.46
CA LEU A 30 8.81 -16.85 20.57
C LEU A 30 9.42 -18.18 21.02
N THR A 31 9.08 -19.22 20.27
CA THR A 31 10.00 -20.30 20.03
C THR A 31 11.08 -19.81 19.05
N GLU A 32 12.29 -20.40 19.09
CA GLU A 32 13.37 -20.01 18.19
C GLU A 32 13.00 -20.11 16.70
N GLY A 33 12.08 -21.02 16.35
CA GLY A 33 11.59 -21.16 14.98
C GLY A 33 10.89 -19.93 14.44
N TYR A 34 10.05 -19.27 15.26
CA TYR A 34 9.39 -18.03 14.86
C TYR A 34 10.37 -16.87 14.72
N LYS A 35 11.32 -16.78 15.66
CA LYS A 35 12.35 -15.74 15.61
C LYS A 35 13.20 -15.87 14.35
N SER A 36 13.60 -17.08 13.99
CA SER A 36 14.36 -17.36 12.76
C SER A 36 13.56 -16.97 11.51
N TYR A 37 12.26 -17.28 11.49
CA TYR A 37 11.37 -16.90 10.39
C TYR A 37 11.32 -15.38 10.18
N TYR A 38 11.11 -14.62 11.26
CA TYR A 38 11.04 -13.15 11.15
C TYR A 38 12.37 -12.53 10.74
N GLN A 39 13.48 -13.08 11.22
CA GLN A 39 14.82 -12.64 10.81
C GLN A 39 15.05 -12.89 9.32
N GLU A 40 14.64 -14.04 8.81
CA GLU A 40 14.71 -14.36 7.39
C GLU A 40 13.89 -13.38 6.54
N GLN A 41 12.67 -13.02 6.98
CA GLN A 41 11.84 -12.05 6.28
C GLN A 41 12.51 -10.67 6.22
N LEU A 42 13.13 -10.22 7.32
CA LEU A 42 13.88 -8.96 7.34
C LEU A 42 15.05 -8.97 6.37
N GLU A 43 15.81 -10.06 6.30
CA GLU A 43 16.91 -10.22 5.35
C GLU A 43 16.43 -10.15 3.91
N LYS A 44 15.30 -10.77 3.59
CA LYS A 44 14.70 -10.71 2.25
C LYS A 44 14.32 -9.29 1.87
N ILE A 45 13.81 -8.50 2.81
CA ILE A 45 13.48 -7.10 2.55
C ILE A 45 14.76 -6.30 2.27
N GLU A 46 15.80 -6.48 3.07
CA GLU A 46 17.09 -5.80 2.86
C GLU A 46 17.75 -6.17 1.53
N ASN A 47 17.63 -7.42 1.12
CA ASN A 47 18.20 -7.92 -0.13
C ASN A 47 17.35 -7.61 -1.37
N GLY A 48 16.15 -7.05 -1.18
CA GLY A 48 15.24 -6.79 -2.28
C GLY A 48 14.58 -8.04 -2.87
N THR A 49 14.59 -9.16 -2.16
CA THR A 49 14.01 -10.43 -2.62
C THR A 49 12.65 -10.73 -2.01
N ALA A 50 12.16 -9.89 -1.08
CA ALA A 50 10.85 -10.07 -0.48
C ALA A 50 9.74 -9.72 -1.48
N ASN A 51 8.66 -10.52 -1.47
CA ASN A 51 7.49 -10.31 -2.31
C ASN A 51 6.49 -9.38 -1.62
N LEU A 52 6.89 -8.13 -1.40
CA LEU A 52 6.04 -7.10 -0.79
C LEU A 52 4.94 -6.66 -1.75
N TYR A 53 3.85 -6.11 -1.22
CA TYR A 53 2.81 -5.51 -2.03
C TYR A 53 3.38 -4.40 -2.89
N LYS A 54 2.95 -4.36 -4.15
CA LYS A 54 3.22 -3.25 -5.07
C LYS A 54 1.93 -2.44 -5.22
N PHE A 55 2.09 -1.20 -5.62
CA PHE A 55 0.97 -0.32 -5.93
C PHE A 55 1.14 0.22 -7.34
N ASP A 56 0.05 0.22 -8.08
CA ASP A 56 0.03 0.67 -9.48
C ASP A 56 -1.29 1.39 -9.75
N TYR A 57 -1.42 1.92 -10.93
CA TYR A 57 -2.62 2.64 -11.32
C TYR A 57 -3.00 2.35 -12.77
N LYS A 58 -4.30 2.49 -13.04
CA LYS A 58 -4.86 2.41 -14.40
C LYS A 58 -5.65 3.67 -14.70
N VAL A 59 -5.40 4.25 -15.87
CA VAL A 59 -6.09 5.45 -16.32
C VAL A 59 -7.37 5.05 -17.08
N GLY A 60 -8.53 5.38 -16.51
CA GLY A 60 -9.83 5.19 -17.14
C GLY A 60 -10.32 6.46 -17.84
N LYS A 61 -11.58 6.49 -18.22
CA LYS A 61 -12.19 7.64 -18.89
C LYS A 61 -12.28 8.86 -17.97
N LYS A 62 -12.70 8.65 -16.72
CA LYS A 62 -12.91 9.72 -15.74
C LYS A 62 -11.90 9.62 -14.58
N PHE A 63 -11.62 8.43 -14.11
CA PHE A 63 -10.82 8.19 -12.92
C PHE A 63 -9.54 7.42 -13.22
N ILE A 64 -8.50 7.75 -12.44
CA ILE A 64 -7.32 6.93 -12.30
C ILE A 64 -7.56 6.04 -11.08
N LYS A 65 -7.52 4.73 -11.27
CA LYS A 65 -7.69 3.74 -10.20
C LYS A 65 -6.33 3.36 -9.65
N VAL A 66 -6.14 3.55 -8.36
CA VAL A 66 -4.94 3.11 -7.62
C VAL A 66 -5.27 1.81 -6.90
N PHE A 67 -4.48 0.78 -7.11
CA PHE A 67 -4.72 -0.55 -6.54
C PHE A 67 -3.42 -1.20 -6.13
N ASN A 68 -3.51 -2.21 -5.26
CA ASN A 68 -2.34 -2.99 -4.89
C ASN A 68 -2.19 -4.24 -5.77
N LEU A 69 -0.95 -4.69 -5.88
CA LEU A 69 -0.58 -5.96 -6.48
C LEU A 69 -0.02 -6.85 -5.38
N GLN A 70 -0.58 -8.04 -5.26
CA GLN A 70 -0.21 -9.03 -4.27
C GLN A 70 0.45 -10.21 -4.96
N PHE A 71 1.54 -10.71 -4.38
CA PHE A 71 2.23 -11.87 -4.95
C PHE A 71 1.43 -13.15 -4.66
N ASP A 72 1.04 -13.83 -5.72
CA ASP A 72 0.21 -15.03 -5.65
C ASP A 72 1.04 -16.28 -5.92
N THR A 73 1.09 -17.17 -4.93
CA THR A 73 1.78 -18.45 -5.02
C THR A 73 0.83 -19.63 -5.26
N PHE A 74 -0.47 -19.37 -5.35
CA PHE A 74 -1.49 -20.42 -5.51
C PHE A 74 -1.27 -21.19 -6.82
N ARG A 75 -1.26 -22.52 -6.73
CA ARG A 75 -1.02 -23.41 -7.86
C ARG A 75 0.25 -23.09 -8.65
N ASP A 76 1.35 -22.77 -7.94
CA ASP A 76 2.65 -22.43 -8.53
C ASP A 76 2.63 -21.24 -9.49
N ARG A 77 1.65 -20.35 -9.34
CA ARG A 77 1.51 -19.18 -10.20
C ARG A 77 2.70 -18.22 -10.09
N ASN A 78 3.20 -17.96 -8.88
CA ASN A 78 4.40 -17.13 -8.59
C ASN A 78 4.42 -15.81 -9.38
N GLU A 79 3.32 -15.08 -9.36
CA GLU A 79 3.20 -13.78 -10.05
C GLU A 79 2.38 -12.80 -9.23
N TYR A 80 2.55 -11.51 -9.53
CA TYR A 80 1.73 -10.47 -8.93
C TYR A 80 0.36 -10.43 -9.60
N VAL A 81 -0.69 -10.35 -8.78
CA VAL A 81 -2.09 -10.24 -9.24
C VAL A 81 -2.73 -9.02 -8.58
N GLU A 82 -3.74 -8.46 -9.24
CA GLU A 82 -4.50 -7.33 -8.69
C GLU A 82 -5.22 -7.77 -7.41
N GLY A 83 -5.01 -7.02 -6.34
CA GLY A 83 -5.62 -7.26 -5.04
C GLY A 83 -6.79 -6.31 -4.78
N SER A 84 -6.57 -5.26 -3.99
CA SER A 84 -7.60 -4.31 -3.57
C SER A 84 -7.40 -2.93 -4.18
N VAL A 85 -8.49 -2.22 -4.41
CA VAL A 85 -8.45 -0.80 -4.80
C VAL A 85 -8.17 0.04 -3.57
N THR A 86 -7.23 0.97 -3.69
CA THR A 86 -6.88 1.90 -2.63
C THR A 86 -7.59 3.24 -2.79
N ALA A 87 -7.63 3.77 -4.00
CA ALA A 87 -8.17 5.11 -4.25
C ALA A 87 -8.62 5.26 -5.70
N PHE A 88 -9.51 6.23 -5.92
CA PHE A 88 -9.83 6.76 -7.24
C PHE A 88 -9.48 8.24 -7.29
N ILE A 89 -8.86 8.67 -8.38
CA ILE A 89 -8.47 10.06 -8.61
C ILE A 89 -9.12 10.55 -9.89
N ASP A 90 -9.90 11.64 -9.80
CA ASP A 90 -10.46 12.26 -10.98
C ASP A 90 -9.33 12.85 -11.81
N LYS A 91 -9.11 12.34 -13.01
CA LYS A 91 -7.97 12.75 -13.84
C LYS A 91 -8.08 14.20 -14.36
N ASN A 92 -9.26 14.78 -14.36
CA ASN A 92 -9.47 16.16 -14.83
C ASN A 92 -9.36 17.16 -13.68
N THR A 93 -9.71 16.79 -12.46
CA THR A 93 -9.77 17.70 -11.31
C THR A 93 -8.70 17.44 -10.25
N GLY A 94 -8.10 16.22 -10.23
CA GLY A 94 -7.16 15.83 -9.19
C GLY A 94 -7.79 15.42 -7.87
N GLU A 95 -9.11 15.40 -7.78
CA GLU A 95 -9.84 15.03 -6.58
C GLU A 95 -9.68 13.54 -6.27
N VAL A 96 -9.38 13.24 -5.02
CA VAL A 96 -9.08 11.87 -4.56
C VAL A 96 -10.23 11.36 -3.71
N TYR A 97 -10.71 10.15 -4.03
CA TYR A 97 -11.83 9.48 -3.37
C TYR A 97 -11.40 8.12 -2.83
N LYS A 98 -12.00 7.70 -1.72
CA LYS A 98 -11.89 6.30 -1.29
C LYS A 98 -12.74 5.42 -2.22
N PRO A 99 -12.45 4.12 -2.33
CA PRO A 99 -13.28 3.23 -3.13
C PRO A 99 -14.61 2.91 -2.42
N ALA A 100 -15.70 2.84 -3.19
CA ALA A 100 -16.94 2.21 -2.74
C ALA A 100 -16.93 0.73 -3.14
N SER A 101 -16.31 0.44 -4.29
CA SER A 101 -16.16 -0.91 -4.82
C SER A 101 -14.92 -0.96 -5.72
N TRP A 102 -14.64 -2.11 -6.29
CA TRP A 102 -13.56 -2.25 -7.29
C TRP A 102 -13.73 -1.31 -8.49
N ARG A 103 -14.96 -0.99 -8.84
CA ARG A 103 -15.28 -0.24 -10.07
C ARG A 103 -15.63 1.22 -9.86
N ALA A 104 -15.94 1.64 -8.65
CA ALA A 104 -16.51 2.96 -8.43
C ALA A 104 -15.98 3.61 -7.16
N PRO A 105 -15.77 4.95 -7.18
CA PRO A 105 -15.41 5.70 -5.99
C PRO A 105 -16.61 5.90 -5.07
N ALA A 106 -16.34 6.08 -3.78
CA ALA A 106 -17.32 6.54 -2.81
C ALA A 106 -17.56 8.05 -3.00
N LYS A 107 -18.66 8.55 -2.47
CA LYS A 107 -18.95 9.98 -2.46
C LYS A 107 -17.95 10.73 -1.58
N HIS A 108 -17.82 12.01 -1.76
CA HIS A 108 -16.99 12.95 -1.02
C HIS A 108 -15.49 12.87 -1.35
N VAL A 109 -14.99 14.03 -1.73
CA VAL A 109 -13.56 14.26 -1.99
C VAL A 109 -12.79 14.14 -0.68
N ARG A 110 -11.74 13.34 -0.67
CA ARG A 110 -10.86 13.15 0.51
C ARG A 110 -9.63 14.04 0.45
N PHE A 111 -9.05 14.17 -0.72
CA PHE A 111 -7.87 14.99 -1.00
C PHE A 111 -8.01 15.58 -2.40
N ASP A 112 -7.23 16.62 -2.69
CA ASP A 112 -7.14 17.21 -4.03
C ASP A 112 -5.67 17.33 -4.44
N MET A 113 -5.27 16.59 -5.48
CA MET A 113 -3.90 16.58 -5.98
C MET A 113 -3.44 17.93 -6.55
N ARG A 114 -4.37 18.85 -6.85
CA ARG A 114 -4.04 20.21 -7.28
C ARG A 114 -3.66 21.10 -6.11
N ILE A 115 -4.03 20.73 -4.88
CA ILE A 115 -3.65 21.44 -3.66
C ILE A 115 -2.29 20.94 -3.21
N ILE A 116 -1.31 21.83 -3.13
CA ILE A 116 0.08 21.45 -2.82
C ILE A 116 0.18 20.69 -1.50
N LYS A 117 -0.50 21.15 -0.45
CA LYS A 117 -0.49 20.48 0.86
C LYS A 117 -1.04 19.06 0.80
N ASP A 118 -2.13 18.85 0.07
CA ASP A 118 -2.74 17.53 -0.08
C ASP A 118 -1.83 16.61 -0.89
N ARG A 119 -1.24 17.11 -1.97
CA ARG A 119 -0.31 16.36 -2.80
C ARG A 119 0.94 15.96 -2.02
N GLU A 120 1.55 16.87 -1.28
CA GLU A 120 2.71 16.58 -0.44
C GLU A 120 2.38 15.57 0.66
N PHE A 121 1.19 15.66 1.25
CA PHE A 121 0.72 14.69 2.24
C PHE A 121 0.67 13.27 1.64
N LEU A 122 0.09 13.14 0.44
CA LEU A 122 -0.08 11.84 -0.22
C LEU A 122 1.23 11.27 -0.76
N HIS A 123 2.23 12.10 -1.03
CA HIS A 123 3.55 11.66 -1.49
C HIS A 123 4.50 11.27 -0.37
N ASN A 124 4.09 11.45 0.88
CA ASN A 124 4.89 11.10 2.05
C ASN A 124 4.41 9.77 2.63
N TRP A 125 5.27 8.75 2.61
CA TRP A 125 4.92 7.42 3.09
C TRP A 125 4.50 7.39 4.57
N LYS A 126 4.95 8.37 5.37
CA LYS A 126 4.59 8.48 6.79
C LYS A 126 3.14 8.91 7.01
N ASN A 127 2.54 9.58 6.03
CA ASN A 127 1.19 10.13 6.12
C ASN A 127 0.12 9.19 5.55
N VAL A 128 0.50 8.34 4.59
CA VAL A 128 -0.42 7.43 3.93
C VAL A 128 -0.44 6.08 4.64
N SER A 129 -1.47 5.30 4.37
CA SER A 129 -1.57 3.92 4.84
C SER A 129 -1.77 2.98 3.66
N TRP A 130 -1.01 1.92 3.61
CA TRP A 130 -1.13 0.90 2.55
C TRP A 130 -2.53 0.26 2.53
N THR A 131 -3.25 0.33 3.64
CA THR A 131 -4.65 -0.15 3.74
C THR A 131 -5.67 0.84 3.18
N GLY A 132 -5.25 2.05 2.82
CA GLY A 132 -6.16 3.14 2.43
C GLY A 132 -6.77 3.89 3.61
N GLY A 133 -6.33 3.61 4.84
CA GLY A 133 -6.91 4.18 6.06
C GLY A 133 -6.88 5.71 6.12
N HIS A 134 -5.88 6.35 5.50
CA HIS A 134 -5.78 7.81 5.45
C HIS A 134 -6.96 8.47 4.73
N LEU A 135 -7.64 7.75 3.83
CA LEU A 135 -8.82 8.25 3.11
C LEU A 135 -10.08 8.22 3.98
N TYR A 136 -10.09 7.45 5.05
CA TYR A 136 -11.24 7.33 5.97
C TYR A 136 -11.21 8.37 7.08
N MET A 137 -10.12 9.11 7.25
CA MET A 137 -9.95 10.09 8.31
C MET A 137 -10.35 11.51 7.92
N ARG A 138 -10.86 11.69 6.72
CA ARG A 138 -11.31 13.00 6.21
C ARG A 138 -12.77 13.05 5.85
#